data_cee83675515fc64d6094132f670e7c95
#
_entry.id   cee83675515fc64d6094132f670e7c95
#
_cell.length_a   1.000
_cell.length_b   1.000
_cell.length_c   1.000
_cell.angle_alpha   90.00
_cell.angle_beta   90.00
_cell.angle_gamma   90.00
#
_symmetry.space_group_name_H-M   'P 1'
#
loop_
_entity.id
_entity.type
_entity.pdbx_description
1 polymer ?
#
loop_
_entity_poly.entity_id
_entity_poly.type
_entity_poly.pdbx_seq_one_letter_code
_entity_poly.pdbx_strand_id
1 'polypeptide(L)'
;MIRIIPVLLLKNGVLVRSTGFGQHRVIGDPFLQCARFNSWLIDELIYLDISDREEQSSGRRDIRTPHVLDVASIQGFVAKDCLVPLTWGGRLRTYDDAAAAIDRGADKVVFTTALATSPKEIERTAARFGQQAVCAGIDYTIKASGVSIMIERGTVQVRGNLMQWVQRAIDSGAGEILLT
;
A
#
# COMPACT_ATOMS: atom_id res chain seq x y z
N MET A 1 -0.99 -23.25 -4.43
CA MET A 1 -1.74 -22.94 -3.17
C MET A 1 -2.36 -21.55 -3.33
N ILE A 2 -3.61 -21.36 -2.97
CA ILE A 2 -4.26 -20.04 -2.97
C ILE A 2 -4.01 -19.41 -1.59
N ARG A 3 -3.58 -18.14 -1.55
CA ARG A 3 -3.40 -17.36 -0.31
C ARG A 3 -4.54 -16.35 -0.15
N ILE A 4 -4.94 -16.10 1.09
CA ILE A 4 -5.93 -15.07 1.44
C ILE A 4 -5.16 -13.88 2.03
N ILE A 5 -5.12 -12.78 1.28
CA ILE A 5 -4.34 -11.58 1.60
C ILE A 5 -5.28 -10.37 1.65
N PRO A 6 -5.79 -9.99 2.82
CA PRO A 6 -6.59 -8.77 2.95
C PRO A 6 -5.76 -7.52 2.63
N VAL A 7 -6.37 -6.58 1.88
CA VAL A 7 -5.79 -5.28 1.59
C VAL A 7 -6.60 -4.21 2.32
N LEU A 8 -5.96 -3.49 3.23
CA LEU A 8 -6.56 -2.46 4.07
C LEU A 8 -6.09 -1.07 3.63
N LEU A 9 -7.05 -0.20 3.32
CA LEU A 9 -6.76 1.19 2.98
C LEU A 9 -6.76 2.05 4.24
N LEU A 10 -5.62 2.66 4.55
CA LEU A 10 -5.44 3.59 5.66
C LEU A 10 -5.55 5.02 5.13
N LYS A 11 -6.47 5.81 5.68
CA LYS A 11 -6.60 7.24 5.39
C LYS A 11 -6.71 8.02 6.69
N ASN A 12 -5.77 8.93 6.93
CA ASN A 12 -5.75 9.80 8.11
C ASN A 12 -5.91 9.04 9.44
N GLY A 13 -5.21 7.90 9.58
CA GLY A 13 -5.20 7.11 10.81
C GLY A 13 -6.36 6.14 11.00
N VAL A 14 -7.32 6.08 10.07
CA VAL A 14 -8.46 5.14 10.14
C VAL A 14 -8.54 4.28 8.87
N LEU A 15 -9.13 3.10 9.00
CA LEU A 15 -9.38 2.25 7.85
C LEU A 15 -10.61 2.73 7.09
N VAL A 16 -10.50 2.74 5.77
CA VAL A 16 -11.57 3.16 4.88
C VAL A 16 -11.83 2.12 3.80
N ARG A 17 -13.08 2.05 3.36
CA ARG A 17 -13.45 1.46 2.07
C ARG A 17 -13.47 2.56 1.03
N SER A 18 -12.79 2.35 -0.08
CA SER A 18 -12.77 3.27 -1.21
C SER A 18 -13.66 2.76 -2.34
N THR A 19 -14.33 3.69 -3.03
CA THR A 19 -15.09 3.41 -4.25
C THR A 19 -14.60 4.38 -5.32
N GLY A 20 -14.11 3.84 -6.46
CA GLY A 20 -13.64 4.62 -7.59
C GLY A 20 -12.52 5.62 -7.24
N PHE A 21 -11.64 5.28 -6.29
CA PHE A 21 -10.54 6.10 -5.78
C PHE A 21 -10.94 7.44 -5.11
N GLY A 22 -12.20 7.86 -5.18
CA GLY A 22 -12.63 9.19 -4.73
C GLY A 22 -13.52 9.22 -3.49
N GLN A 23 -14.38 8.23 -3.31
CA GLN A 23 -15.30 8.18 -2.17
C GLN A 23 -14.78 7.25 -1.09
N HIS A 24 -14.59 7.77 0.13
CA HIS A 24 -14.06 7.00 1.25
C HIS A 24 -15.07 6.93 2.39
N ARG A 25 -15.37 5.72 2.86
CA ARG A 25 -16.21 5.46 4.04
C ARG A 25 -15.35 4.79 5.11
N VAL A 26 -15.34 5.34 6.32
CA VAL A 26 -14.65 4.73 7.47
C VAL A 26 -15.29 3.39 7.81
N ILE A 27 -14.46 2.36 7.97
CA ILE A 27 -14.87 0.99 8.28
C ILE A 27 -14.26 0.44 9.57
N GLY A 28 -13.27 1.11 10.13
CA GLY A 28 -12.70 0.65 11.39
C GLY A 28 -11.37 1.27 11.79
N ASP A 29 -10.85 0.69 12.85
CA ASP A 29 -9.57 1.01 13.46
C ASP A 29 -8.49 0.04 12.95
N PRO A 30 -7.27 0.50 12.59
CA PRO A 30 -6.22 -0.34 12.04
C PRO A 30 -5.75 -1.44 12.99
N PHE A 31 -5.69 -1.16 14.31
CA PHE A 31 -5.20 -2.12 15.30
C PHE A 31 -6.22 -3.24 15.54
N LEU A 32 -7.49 -2.87 15.71
CA LEU A 32 -8.57 -3.86 15.91
C LEU A 32 -8.72 -4.77 14.70
N GLN A 33 -8.51 -4.26 13.48
CA GLN A 33 -8.58 -5.10 12.28
C GLN A 33 -7.37 -6.03 12.17
N CYS A 34 -6.16 -5.58 12.52
CA CYS A 34 -4.97 -6.44 12.60
C CYS A 34 -5.22 -7.61 13.55
N ALA A 35 -5.66 -7.34 14.78
CA ALA A 35 -5.96 -8.37 15.77
C ALA A 35 -7.03 -9.36 15.28
N ARG A 36 -8.06 -8.88 14.58
CA ARG A 36 -9.11 -9.72 14.00
C ARG A 36 -8.57 -10.63 12.89
N PHE A 37 -7.75 -10.10 11.99
CA PHE A 37 -7.17 -10.90 10.91
C PHE A 37 -6.17 -11.93 11.42
N ASN A 38 -5.40 -11.63 12.47
CA ASN A 38 -4.57 -12.63 13.16
C ASN A 38 -5.41 -13.83 13.63
N SER A 39 -6.63 -13.58 14.19
CA SER A 39 -7.51 -14.67 14.67
C SER A 39 -8.15 -15.47 13.53
N TRP A 40 -8.20 -14.93 12.31
CA TRP A 40 -8.78 -15.60 11.14
C TRP A 40 -7.78 -16.42 10.34
N LEU A 41 -6.52 -16.48 10.78
CA LEU A 41 -5.46 -17.27 10.17
C LEU A 41 -5.27 -16.96 8.66
N ILE A 42 -5.24 -15.68 8.33
CA ILE A 42 -4.92 -15.21 6.98
C ILE A 42 -3.44 -15.50 6.66
N ASP A 43 -3.08 -15.45 5.37
CA ASP A 43 -1.72 -15.77 4.93
C ASP A 43 -0.77 -14.56 4.97
N GLU A 44 -1.31 -13.34 4.75
CA GLU A 44 -0.54 -12.09 4.72
C GLU A 44 -1.50 -10.92 4.91
N LEU A 45 -1.01 -9.77 5.35
CA LEU A 45 -1.80 -8.55 5.53
C LEU A 45 -1.14 -7.37 4.82
N ILE A 46 -1.90 -6.65 4.00
CA ILE A 46 -1.41 -5.47 3.27
C ILE A 46 -2.10 -4.21 3.82
N TYR A 47 -1.31 -3.21 4.19
CA TYR A 47 -1.80 -1.84 4.47
C TYR A 47 -1.32 -0.89 3.39
N LEU A 48 -2.25 -0.10 2.84
CA LEU A 48 -1.94 0.95 1.87
C LEU A 48 -2.35 2.31 2.43
N ASP A 49 -1.38 3.18 2.70
CA ASP A 49 -1.64 4.56 3.09
C ASP A 49 -2.08 5.40 1.88
N ILE A 50 -3.34 5.81 1.90
CA ILE A 50 -3.94 6.68 0.90
C ILE A 50 -4.24 8.09 1.42
N SER A 51 -3.63 8.49 2.55
CA SER A 51 -3.79 9.82 3.14
C SER A 51 -3.27 10.92 2.20
N ASP A 52 -3.88 12.10 2.25
CA ASP A 52 -3.39 13.28 1.53
C ASP A 52 -2.21 13.91 2.29
N ARG A 53 -1.24 14.48 1.55
CA ARG A 53 -0.06 15.11 2.17
C ARG A 53 -0.43 16.30 3.06
N GLU A 54 -1.47 17.05 2.68
CA GLU A 54 -1.92 18.25 3.37
C GLU A 54 -2.82 17.96 4.58
N GLU A 55 -3.50 16.81 4.59
CA GLU A 55 -4.44 16.43 5.65
C GLU A 55 -3.77 15.78 6.88
N GLN A 56 -2.47 15.54 6.86
CA GLN A 56 -1.75 14.95 8.02
C GLN A 56 -1.78 15.83 9.28
N SER A 57 -2.04 17.14 9.12
CA SER A 57 -2.12 18.08 10.25
C SER A 57 -3.53 18.31 10.81
N SER A 58 -4.56 17.88 10.10
CA SER A 58 -5.95 18.01 10.54
C SER A 58 -6.48 16.65 11.00
N GLY A 59 -6.14 16.28 12.23
CA GLY A 59 -6.77 15.14 12.88
C GLY A 59 -8.28 15.29 12.85
N ARG A 60 -8.98 14.26 12.44
CA ARG A 60 -10.44 14.22 12.43
C ARG A 60 -10.95 14.38 13.88
N ARG A 61 -11.58 15.49 14.20
CA ARG A 61 -12.05 15.86 15.54
C ARG A 61 -13.29 15.07 16.01
N ASP A 62 -13.92 14.31 15.13
CA ASP A 62 -15.16 13.56 15.36
C ASP A 62 -14.94 12.10 15.83
N ILE A 63 -13.73 11.58 15.72
CA ILE A 63 -13.37 10.27 16.28
C ILE A 63 -12.58 10.52 17.56
N ARG A 64 -13.11 10.09 18.70
CA ARG A 64 -12.42 10.09 19.99
C ARG A 64 -11.32 9.02 20.00
N THR A 65 -10.29 9.21 19.18
CA THR A 65 -9.02 8.54 19.39
C THR A 65 -8.16 9.45 20.24
N PRO A 66 -7.67 9.02 21.39
CA PRO A 66 -6.95 9.89 22.34
C PRO A 66 -5.66 10.48 21.79
N HIS A 67 -5.14 9.95 20.69
CA HIS A 67 -3.94 10.43 20.01
C HIS A 67 -4.13 10.24 18.49
N VAL A 68 -4.02 11.33 17.74
CA VAL A 68 -3.84 11.27 16.29
C VAL A 68 -2.42 10.76 16.05
N LEU A 69 -2.28 9.45 15.94
CA LEU A 69 -1.00 8.84 15.61
C LEU A 69 -0.69 9.15 14.14
N ASP A 70 0.54 9.56 13.87
CA ASP A 70 1.03 9.63 12.51
C ASP A 70 1.11 8.22 11.89
N VAL A 71 1.13 8.15 10.58
CA VAL A 71 1.09 6.88 9.84
C VAL A 71 2.29 5.98 10.16
N ALA A 72 3.45 6.55 10.44
CA ALA A 72 4.65 5.80 10.81
C ALA A 72 4.50 5.13 12.18
N SER A 73 3.91 5.83 13.15
CA SER A 73 3.58 5.27 14.45
C SER A 73 2.55 4.16 14.34
N ILE A 74 1.50 4.34 13.52
CA ILE A 74 0.50 3.30 13.26
C ILE A 74 1.18 2.06 12.68
N GLN A 75 2.06 2.23 11.68
CA GLN A 75 2.80 1.12 11.11
C GLN A 75 3.60 0.36 12.17
N GLY A 76 4.38 1.07 12.99
CA GLY A 76 5.20 0.44 14.03
C GLY A 76 4.38 -0.32 15.08
N PHE A 77 3.18 0.17 15.45
CA PHE A 77 2.28 -0.55 16.35
C PHE A 77 1.64 -1.76 15.68
N VAL A 78 1.14 -1.63 14.43
CA VAL A 78 0.57 -2.75 13.68
C VAL A 78 1.62 -3.85 13.49
N ALA A 79 2.87 -3.50 13.13
CA ALA A 79 3.94 -4.46 12.91
C ALA A 79 4.30 -5.28 14.17
N LYS A 80 4.17 -4.70 15.36
CA LYS A 80 4.42 -5.43 16.62
C LYS A 80 3.38 -6.51 16.90
N ASP A 81 2.13 -6.26 16.51
CA ASP A 81 1.00 -7.13 16.83
C ASP A 81 0.59 -8.03 15.64
N CYS A 82 1.11 -7.78 14.44
CA CYS A 82 0.83 -8.59 13.26
C CYS A 82 1.59 -9.93 13.34
N LEU A 83 0.85 -11.04 13.32
CA LEU A 83 1.40 -12.40 13.43
C LEU A 83 1.65 -13.07 12.08
N VAL A 84 1.30 -12.39 10.98
CA VAL A 84 1.50 -12.83 9.60
C VAL A 84 2.39 -11.85 8.87
N PRO A 85 2.99 -12.20 7.72
CA PRO A 85 3.78 -11.25 6.94
C PRO A 85 3.00 -9.96 6.67
N LEU A 86 3.63 -8.82 7.00
CA LEU A 86 3.05 -7.49 6.85
C LEU A 86 3.65 -6.81 5.62
N THR A 87 2.78 -6.47 4.66
CA THR A 87 3.15 -5.63 3.52
C THR A 87 2.66 -4.20 3.75
N TRP A 88 3.56 -3.24 3.61
CA TRP A 88 3.24 -1.82 3.77
C TRP A 88 3.41 -1.06 2.46
N GLY A 89 2.42 -0.25 2.10
CA GLY A 89 2.45 0.54 0.88
C GLY A 89 1.71 1.85 0.99
N GLY A 90 1.63 2.51 -0.16
CA GLY A 90 1.08 3.86 -0.25
C GLY A 90 2.13 4.92 0.08
N ARG A 91 2.20 5.93 -0.80
CA ARG A 91 3.10 7.10 -0.68
C ARG A 91 4.61 6.79 -0.71
N LEU A 92 5.02 5.54 -0.89
CA LEU A 92 6.42 5.19 -1.08
C LEU A 92 6.87 5.60 -2.49
N ARG A 93 7.86 6.50 -2.56
CA ARG A 93 8.38 7.05 -3.81
C ARG A 93 9.85 6.76 -4.01
N THR A 94 10.58 6.62 -2.91
CA THR A 94 12.03 6.49 -2.88
C THR A 94 12.44 5.21 -2.16
N TYR A 95 13.69 4.82 -2.36
CA TYR A 95 14.33 3.78 -1.57
C TYR A 95 14.29 4.10 -0.05
N ASP A 96 14.51 5.36 0.32
CA ASP A 96 14.53 5.74 1.73
C ASP A 96 13.15 5.61 2.38
N ASP A 97 12.05 5.89 1.64
CA ASP A 97 10.69 5.62 2.11
C ASP A 97 10.50 4.12 2.38
N ALA A 98 10.95 3.26 1.45
CA ALA A 98 10.83 1.82 1.56
C ALA A 98 11.70 1.25 2.71
N ALA A 99 12.95 1.69 2.81
CA ALA A 99 13.85 1.30 3.90
C ALA A 99 13.25 1.66 5.25
N ALA A 100 12.73 2.88 5.40
CA ALA A 100 12.07 3.30 6.62
C ALA A 100 10.80 2.49 6.93
N ALA A 101 10.06 2.01 5.93
CA ALA A 101 8.92 1.13 6.15
C ALA A 101 9.35 -0.27 6.61
N ILE A 102 10.41 -0.82 6.04
CA ILE A 102 10.98 -2.12 6.46
C ILE A 102 11.56 -2.01 7.87
N ASP A 103 12.30 -0.95 8.18
CA ASP A 103 12.87 -0.71 9.52
C ASP A 103 11.78 -0.59 10.60
N ARG A 104 10.56 -0.16 10.23
CA ARG A 104 9.39 -0.14 11.12
C ARG A 104 8.65 -1.46 11.21
N GLY A 105 9.17 -2.52 10.60
CA GLY A 105 8.67 -3.89 10.74
C GLY A 105 7.78 -4.39 9.60
N ALA A 106 7.79 -3.75 8.42
CA ALA A 106 7.18 -4.35 7.24
C ALA A 106 8.11 -5.44 6.66
N ASP A 107 7.55 -6.59 6.31
CA ASP A 107 8.26 -7.67 5.60
C ASP A 107 8.40 -7.35 4.11
N LYS A 108 7.41 -6.62 3.56
CA LYS A 108 7.38 -6.20 2.16
C LYS A 108 6.88 -4.76 2.03
N VAL A 109 7.23 -4.14 0.90
CA VAL A 109 6.77 -2.79 0.53
C VAL A 109 6.07 -2.79 -0.82
N VAL A 110 5.05 -1.93 -0.98
CA VAL A 110 4.33 -1.76 -2.26
C VAL A 110 4.67 -0.40 -2.87
N PHE A 111 5.21 -0.44 -4.08
CA PHE A 111 5.38 0.75 -4.93
C PHE A 111 4.32 0.77 -6.03
N THR A 112 3.53 1.84 -6.12
CA THR A 112 2.55 2.05 -7.21
C THR A 112 3.03 3.16 -8.15
N THR A 113 2.94 4.40 -7.73
CA THR A 113 3.34 5.55 -8.57
C THR A 113 4.83 5.53 -8.93
N ALA A 114 5.71 5.07 -8.02
CA ALA A 114 7.14 4.98 -8.28
C ALA A 114 7.48 4.04 -9.45
N LEU A 115 6.65 3.03 -9.72
CA LEU A 115 6.80 2.18 -10.91
C LEU A 115 6.74 2.99 -12.22
N ALA A 116 5.97 4.07 -12.25
CA ALA A 116 5.89 4.97 -13.40
C ALA A 116 6.99 6.02 -13.40
N THR A 117 7.28 6.62 -12.24
CA THR A 117 8.08 7.84 -12.14
C THR A 117 9.55 7.59 -11.79
N SER A 118 9.85 6.53 -11.05
CA SER A 118 11.17 6.30 -10.45
C SER A 118 11.49 4.81 -10.32
N PRO A 119 11.47 4.00 -11.40
CA PRO A 119 11.67 2.54 -11.32
C PRO A 119 13.03 2.16 -10.71
N LYS A 120 14.05 3.02 -10.85
CA LYS A 120 15.37 2.80 -10.22
C LYS A 120 15.33 2.74 -8.70
N GLU A 121 14.37 3.39 -8.05
CA GLU A 121 14.18 3.28 -6.60
C GLU A 121 13.68 1.89 -6.20
N ILE A 122 12.88 1.27 -7.06
CA ILE A 122 12.41 -0.11 -6.90
C ILE A 122 13.58 -1.08 -7.09
N GLU A 123 14.38 -0.92 -8.16
CA GLU A 123 15.57 -1.71 -8.42
C GLU A 123 16.56 -1.66 -7.23
N ARG A 124 16.80 -0.46 -6.71
CA ARG A 124 17.67 -0.23 -5.53
C ARG A 124 17.11 -0.94 -4.29
N THR A 125 15.80 -0.88 -4.07
CA THR A 125 15.13 -1.56 -2.95
C THR A 125 15.24 -3.08 -3.08
N ALA A 126 14.97 -3.62 -4.27
CA ALA A 126 15.08 -5.05 -4.55
C ALA A 126 16.52 -5.55 -4.42
N ALA A 127 17.51 -4.77 -4.86
CA ALA A 127 18.93 -5.10 -4.70
C ALA A 127 19.35 -5.17 -3.22
N ARG A 128 18.77 -4.33 -2.35
CA ARG A 128 19.13 -4.28 -0.93
C ARG A 128 18.39 -5.31 -0.07
N PHE A 129 17.08 -5.48 -0.29
CA PHE A 129 16.20 -6.28 0.58
C PHE A 129 15.75 -7.59 -0.07
N GLY A 130 16.07 -7.80 -1.36
CA GLY A 130 15.61 -8.93 -2.15
C GLY A 130 14.28 -8.64 -2.88
N GLN A 131 14.10 -9.32 -4.02
CA GLN A 131 12.87 -9.17 -4.82
C GLN A 131 11.60 -9.54 -4.03
N GLN A 132 11.69 -10.53 -3.15
CA GLN A 132 10.58 -10.98 -2.30
C GLN A 132 10.08 -9.91 -1.33
N ALA A 133 10.88 -8.88 -1.04
CA ALA A 133 10.47 -7.75 -0.19
C ALA A 133 9.79 -6.62 -0.97
N VAL A 134 9.66 -6.76 -2.30
CA VAL A 134 9.16 -5.71 -3.17
C VAL A 134 7.93 -6.19 -3.94
N CYS A 135 6.82 -5.49 -3.74
CA CYS A 135 5.58 -5.66 -4.49
C CYS A 135 5.35 -4.42 -5.37
N ALA A 136 5.02 -4.62 -6.65
CA ALA A 136 4.60 -3.55 -7.54
C ALA A 136 3.08 -3.46 -7.58
N GLY A 137 2.52 -2.31 -7.15
CA GLY A 137 1.10 -2.01 -7.29
C GLY A 137 0.80 -1.45 -8.68
N ILE A 138 -0.19 -2.00 -9.33
CA ILE A 138 -0.71 -1.53 -10.63
C ILE A 138 -2.19 -1.25 -10.48
N ASP A 139 -2.53 0.02 -10.35
CA ASP A 139 -3.92 0.47 -10.31
C ASP A 139 -4.48 0.53 -11.73
N TYR A 140 -5.67 0.02 -11.94
CA TYR A 140 -6.30 0.04 -13.25
C TYR A 140 -7.80 0.36 -13.16
N THR A 141 -8.34 0.78 -14.28
CA THR A 141 -9.79 0.96 -14.45
C THR A 141 -10.24 0.33 -15.75
N ILE A 142 -11.42 -0.28 -15.74
CA ILE A 142 -12.03 -0.88 -16.92
C ILE A 142 -13.07 0.11 -17.46
N LYS A 143 -12.89 0.54 -18.71
CA LYS A 143 -13.82 1.40 -19.44
C LYS A 143 -14.32 0.68 -20.69
N ALA A 144 -15.33 1.23 -21.35
CA ALA A 144 -15.80 0.67 -22.63
C ALA A 144 -14.67 0.58 -23.70
N SER A 145 -13.66 1.46 -23.61
CA SER A 145 -12.48 1.47 -24.47
C SER A 145 -11.38 0.47 -24.06
N GLY A 146 -11.57 -0.30 -22.99
CA GLY A 146 -10.60 -1.25 -22.47
C GLY A 146 -10.01 -0.87 -21.12
N VAL A 147 -8.91 -1.55 -20.75
CA VAL A 147 -8.18 -1.33 -19.49
C VAL A 147 -7.30 -0.09 -19.60
N SER A 148 -7.40 0.79 -18.62
CA SER A 148 -6.53 1.97 -18.45
C SER A 148 -5.74 1.84 -17.17
N ILE A 149 -4.42 2.05 -17.23
CA ILE A 149 -3.55 2.03 -16.05
C ILE A 149 -3.54 3.42 -15.43
N MET A 150 -3.66 3.43 -14.11
CA MET A 150 -3.79 4.65 -13.32
C MET A 150 -2.63 4.77 -12.34
N ILE A 151 -2.24 6.00 -12.03
CA ILE A 151 -1.32 6.34 -10.93
C ILE A 151 -1.90 7.51 -10.13
N GLU A 152 -1.18 7.98 -9.13
CA GLU A 152 -1.58 9.10 -8.26
C GLU A 152 -3.00 8.90 -7.71
N ARG A 153 -3.26 7.72 -7.14
CA ARG A 153 -4.57 7.38 -6.55
C ARG A 153 -5.70 7.42 -7.58
N GLY A 154 -5.44 6.92 -8.77
CA GLY A 154 -6.45 6.84 -9.83
C GLY A 154 -6.76 8.16 -10.53
N THR A 155 -5.98 9.23 -10.30
CA THR A 155 -6.22 10.55 -10.91
C THR A 155 -5.51 10.76 -12.23
N VAL A 156 -4.38 10.08 -12.45
CA VAL A 156 -3.56 10.23 -13.65
C VAL A 156 -3.54 8.92 -14.43
N GLN A 157 -4.01 8.97 -15.67
CA GLN A 157 -3.90 7.83 -16.58
C GLN A 157 -2.52 7.85 -17.25
N VAL A 158 -1.88 6.69 -17.31
CA VAL A 158 -0.58 6.50 -17.98
C VAL A 158 -0.72 5.66 -19.24
N ARG A 159 0.28 5.77 -20.14
CA ARG A 159 0.31 5.01 -21.39
C ARG A 159 0.76 3.56 -21.15
N GLY A 160 0.34 2.68 -22.05
CA GLY A 160 0.69 1.26 -22.04
C GLY A 160 -0.47 0.38 -21.62
N ASN A 161 -0.37 -0.90 -21.98
CA ASN A 161 -1.33 -1.93 -21.57
C ASN A 161 -0.86 -2.63 -20.29
N LEU A 162 -1.72 -3.44 -19.69
CA LEU A 162 -1.44 -4.13 -18.44
C LEU A 162 -0.17 -5.00 -18.52
N MET A 163 0.03 -5.73 -19.62
CA MET A 163 1.19 -6.60 -19.78
C MET A 163 2.50 -5.83 -19.85
N GLN A 164 2.52 -4.65 -20.46
CA GLN A 164 3.70 -3.78 -20.46
C GLN A 164 4.04 -3.30 -19.04
N TRP A 165 3.03 -3.01 -18.23
CA TRP A 165 3.24 -2.61 -16.83
C TRP A 165 3.67 -3.77 -15.95
N VAL A 166 3.14 -4.97 -16.18
CA VAL A 166 3.63 -6.22 -15.54
C VAL A 166 5.11 -6.45 -15.88
N GLN A 167 5.48 -6.33 -17.17
CA GLN A 167 6.87 -6.49 -17.57
C GLN A 167 7.78 -5.44 -16.92
N ARG A 168 7.33 -4.16 -16.88
CA ARG A 168 8.07 -3.09 -16.19
C ARG A 168 8.28 -3.38 -14.70
N ALA A 169 7.29 -3.97 -14.02
CA ALA A 169 7.41 -4.36 -12.62
C ALA A 169 8.47 -5.46 -12.43
N ILE A 170 8.47 -6.46 -13.30
CA ILE A 170 9.47 -7.54 -13.31
C ILE A 170 10.87 -6.97 -13.57
N ASP A 171 11.03 -6.13 -14.59
CA ASP A 171 12.29 -5.50 -14.96
C ASP A 171 12.85 -4.61 -13.84
N SER A 172 11.97 -4.01 -13.04
CA SER A 172 12.34 -3.22 -11.85
C SER A 172 12.68 -4.09 -10.63
N GLY A 173 12.62 -5.42 -10.73
CA GLY A 173 12.98 -6.34 -9.66
C GLY A 173 11.87 -6.59 -8.62
N ALA A 174 10.62 -6.28 -8.92
CA ALA A 174 9.51 -6.65 -8.04
C ALA A 174 9.29 -8.17 -8.07
N GLY A 175 9.18 -8.80 -6.89
CA GLY A 175 8.90 -10.23 -6.75
C GLY A 175 7.41 -10.57 -6.77
N GLU A 176 6.55 -9.59 -6.49
CA GLU A 176 5.09 -9.74 -6.49
C GLU A 176 4.41 -8.55 -7.16
N ILE A 177 3.20 -8.78 -7.66
CA ILE A 177 2.37 -7.74 -8.29
C ILE A 177 1.02 -7.70 -7.61
N LEU A 178 0.60 -6.50 -7.18
CA LEU A 178 -0.73 -6.21 -6.64
C LEU A 178 -1.53 -5.46 -7.71
N LEU A 179 -2.63 -6.05 -8.19
CA LEU A 179 -3.57 -5.42 -9.12
C LEU A 179 -4.77 -4.86 -8.34
N THR A 180 -5.04 -3.55 -8.48
CA THR A 180 -6.13 -2.85 -7.78
C THR A 180 -6.96 -1.95 -8.68
#